data_0800a58db6b421c509461a5c8caa042c
#
_entry.id   0800a58db6b421c509461a5c8caa042c
#
_cell.length_a   1.000
_cell.length_b   1.000
_cell.length_c   1.000
_cell.angle_alpha   90.00
_cell.angle_beta   90.00
_cell.angle_gamma   90.00
#
_symmetry.space_group_name_H-M   'P 1'
#
loop_
_entity.id
_entity.type
_entity.pdbx_description
1 polymer ?
#
loop_
_entity_poly.entity_id
_entity_poly.type
_entity_poly.pdbx_seq_one_letter_code
_entity_poly.pdbx_strand_id
1 'polypeptide(L)' 'MEWIKVINDAIEFMEKNLTEEIGLLEVARSVNISAFHFHHAFTIMTGITPAEYIRNRRLTLAGLELVDGSRKIIDIA' A
#
# COMPACT_ATOMS: atom_id res chain seq x y z
N MET A 1 0.52 -12.62 -18.67
CA MET A 1 0.09 -11.51 -17.82
C MET A 1 1.28 -10.62 -17.48
N GLU A 2 1.08 -9.33 -17.59
CA GLU A 2 2.14 -8.37 -17.33
C GLU A 2 2.13 -8.01 -15.83
N TRP A 3 2.97 -8.69 -15.07
CA TRP A 3 2.94 -8.52 -13.61
C TRP A 3 3.37 -7.13 -13.15
N ILE A 4 4.32 -6.50 -13.84
CA ILE A 4 4.74 -5.15 -13.48
C ILE A 4 3.56 -4.19 -13.56
N LYS A 5 2.78 -4.30 -14.63
CA LYS A 5 1.60 -3.45 -14.80
C LYS A 5 0.56 -3.76 -13.73
N VAL A 6 0.35 -5.04 -13.44
CA VAL A 6 -0.62 -5.45 -12.42
C VAL A 6 -0.24 -4.88 -11.06
N ILE A 7 1.02 -4.99 -10.69
CA ILE A 7 1.48 -4.47 -9.39
C ILE A 7 1.35 -2.95 -9.35
N ASN A 8 1.70 -2.27 -10.43
CA ASN A 8 1.57 -0.81 -10.48
C ASN A 8 0.12 -0.38 -10.37
N ASP A 9 -0.78 -1.08 -11.06
CA ASP A 9 -2.21 -0.78 -10.98
C ASP A 9 -2.74 -1.00 -9.56
N ALA A 10 -2.29 -2.07 -8.92
CA ALA A 10 -2.69 -2.37 -7.55
C ALA A 10 -2.18 -1.29 -6.59
N ILE A 11 -0.94 -0.87 -6.76
CA ILE A 11 -0.38 0.19 -5.92
C ILE A 11 -1.18 1.48 -6.10
N GLU A 12 -1.53 1.81 -7.32
CA GLU A 12 -2.33 3.00 -7.58
C GLU A 12 -3.69 2.91 -6.89
N PHE A 13 -4.31 1.73 -6.95
CA PHE A 13 -5.58 1.53 -6.25
C PHE A 13 -5.42 1.73 -4.75
N MET A 14 -4.37 1.14 -4.18
CA MET A 14 -4.12 1.26 -2.74
C MET A 14 -3.87 2.71 -2.34
N GLU A 15 -3.07 3.42 -3.13
CA GLU A 15 -2.77 4.83 -2.82
C GLU A 15 -4.01 5.71 -2.87
N LYS A 16 -4.89 5.46 -3.82
CA LYS A 16 -6.12 6.24 -3.94
C LYS A 16 -7.10 5.96 -2.80
N ASN A 17 -6.97 4.82 -2.16
CA ASN A 17 -7.94 4.37 -1.18
C ASN A 17 -7.34 4.15 0.21
N LEU A 18 -6.22 4.81 0.51
CA LEU A 18 -5.55 4.60 1.80
C LEU A 18 -6.43 5.00 2.98
N THR A 19 -7.32 5.96 2.79
CA THR A 19 -8.20 6.40 3.86
C THR A 19 -9.47 5.56 3.96
N GLU A 20 -9.66 4.63 3.04
CA GLU A 20 -10.81 3.73 3.02
C GLU A 20 -10.47 2.42 3.70
N GLU A 21 -11.50 1.66 4.05
CA GLU A 21 -11.28 0.32 4.58
C GLU A 21 -11.05 -0.63 3.41
N ILE A 22 -9.79 -0.80 3.03
CA ILE A 22 -9.44 -1.73 1.98
C ILE A 22 -8.54 -2.82 2.54
N GLY A 23 -8.66 -4.00 1.94
CA GLY A 23 -7.84 -5.13 2.31
C GLY A 23 -7.40 -5.88 1.08
N LEU A 24 -6.82 -7.06 1.29
CA LEU A 24 -6.28 -7.86 0.21
C LEU A 24 -7.33 -8.18 -0.87
N LEU A 25 -8.54 -8.53 -0.45
CA LEU A 25 -9.58 -8.91 -1.40
C LEU A 25 -9.93 -7.76 -2.34
N GLU A 26 -10.10 -6.56 -1.78
CA GLU A 26 -10.45 -5.41 -2.59
C GLU A 26 -9.35 -5.07 -3.58
N VAL A 27 -8.10 -5.12 -3.15
CA VAL A 27 -6.99 -4.80 -4.03
C VAL A 27 -6.86 -5.84 -5.14
N ALA A 28 -6.93 -7.11 -4.78
CA ALA A 28 -6.83 -8.18 -5.78
C ALA A 28 -7.96 -8.08 -6.79
N ARG A 29 -9.15 -7.77 -6.31
CA ARG A 29 -10.31 -7.63 -7.18
C ARG A 29 -10.14 -6.48 -8.16
N SER A 30 -9.50 -5.40 -7.72
CA SER A 30 -9.29 -4.23 -8.59
C SER A 30 -8.43 -4.57 -9.80
N VAL A 31 -7.59 -5.59 -9.70
CA VAL A 31 -6.72 -6.01 -10.81
C VAL A 31 -7.13 -7.36 -11.37
N ASN A 32 -8.31 -7.87 -10.99
CA ASN A 32 -8.90 -9.09 -11.54
C ASN A 32 -8.06 -10.34 -11.33
N ILE A 33 -7.45 -10.46 -10.15
CA ILE A 33 -6.61 -11.59 -9.81
C ILE A 33 -7.09 -12.15 -8.47
N SER A 34 -6.92 -13.46 -8.26
CA SER A 34 -7.30 -14.04 -6.97
C SER A 34 -6.42 -13.43 -5.86
N ALA A 35 -6.99 -13.35 -4.68
CA ALA A 35 -6.27 -12.80 -3.53
C ALA A 35 -4.99 -13.58 -3.26
N PHE A 36 -5.04 -14.90 -3.39
CA PHE A 36 -3.85 -15.73 -3.15
C PHE A 36 -2.73 -15.41 -4.13
N HIS A 37 -3.05 -15.37 -5.42
CA HIS A 37 -2.03 -15.09 -6.43
C HIS A 37 -1.50 -13.66 -6.32
N PHE A 38 -2.37 -12.72 -6.05
CA PHE A 38 -1.93 -11.35 -5.90
C PHE A 38 -1.01 -11.19 -4.70
N HIS A 39 -1.40 -11.75 -3.56
CA HIS A 39 -0.57 -11.68 -2.35
C HIS A 39 0.81 -12.24 -2.60
N HIS A 40 0.86 -13.41 -3.24
CA HIS A 40 2.12 -14.10 -3.52
C HIS A 40 3.02 -13.27 -4.44
N ALA A 41 2.46 -12.82 -5.56
CA ALA A 41 3.23 -12.06 -6.54
C ALA A 41 3.69 -10.72 -5.98
N PHE A 42 2.81 -10.03 -5.28
CA PHE A 42 3.15 -8.73 -4.69
C PHE A 42 4.31 -8.90 -3.70
N THR A 43 4.22 -9.91 -2.84
CA THR A 43 5.24 -10.14 -1.84
C THR A 43 6.59 -10.47 -2.46
N ILE A 44 6.59 -11.29 -3.52
CA ILE A 44 7.83 -11.64 -4.21
C ILE A 44 8.43 -10.42 -4.90
N MET A 45 7.60 -9.61 -5.53
CA MET A 45 8.09 -8.51 -6.35
C MET A 45 8.48 -7.27 -5.54
N THR A 46 7.85 -7.05 -4.40
CA THR A 46 8.12 -5.85 -3.60
C THR A 46 8.85 -6.13 -2.30
N GLY A 47 8.86 -7.38 -1.85
CA GLY A 47 9.50 -7.74 -0.61
C GLY A 47 8.64 -7.56 0.63
N ILE A 48 7.44 -7.02 0.48
CA ILE A 48 6.52 -6.87 1.62
C ILE A 48 5.12 -7.32 1.20
N THR A 49 4.28 -7.61 2.18
CA THR A 49 2.92 -8.02 1.86
C THR A 49 2.06 -6.80 1.52
N PRO A 50 0.96 -7.00 0.78
CA PRO A 50 0.05 -5.89 0.52
C PRO A 50 -0.46 -5.22 1.78
N ALA A 51 -0.76 -6.01 2.82
CA ALA A 51 -1.22 -5.45 4.09
C ALA A 51 -0.15 -4.57 4.73
N GLU A 52 1.11 -5.01 4.67
CA GLU A 52 2.21 -4.21 5.19
C GLU A 52 2.38 -2.93 4.39
N TYR A 53 2.22 -3.01 3.08
CA TYR A 53 2.31 -1.83 2.24
C TYR A 53 1.27 -0.79 2.67
N ILE A 54 0.02 -1.21 2.78
CA ILE A 54 -1.07 -0.31 3.15
C ILE A 54 -0.81 0.30 4.53
N ARG A 55 -0.42 -0.54 5.48
CA ARG A 55 -0.15 -0.06 6.84
C ARG A 55 0.99 0.95 6.86
N ASN A 56 2.09 0.64 6.16
CA ASN A 56 3.24 1.53 6.13
C ASN A 56 2.90 2.86 5.48
N ARG A 57 2.12 2.83 4.42
CA ARG A 57 1.72 4.07 3.77
C ARG A 57 0.80 4.89 4.64
N ARG A 58 -0.11 4.24 5.36
CA ARG A 58 -0.98 4.95 6.30
C ARG A 58 -0.19 5.61 7.41
N LEU A 59 0.82 4.91 7.93
CA LEU A 59 1.68 5.47 8.96
C LEU A 59 2.49 6.64 8.42
N THR A 60 2.96 6.54 7.19
CA THR A 60 3.70 7.64 6.57
C THR A 60 2.83 8.87 6.42
N LEU A 61 1.58 8.70 5.99
CA LEU A 61 0.67 9.84 5.84
C LEU A 61 0.38 10.48 7.19
N ALA A 62 0.15 9.66 8.22
CA ALA A 62 -0.07 10.17 9.57
C ALA A 62 1.15 10.92 10.06
N GLY A 63 2.35 10.39 9.76
CA GLY A 63 3.59 11.05 10.14
C GLY A 63 3.76 12.40 9.46
N LEU A 64 3.38 12.48 8.20
CA LEU A 64 3.47 13.75 7.48
C LEU A 64 2.52 14.78 8.07
N GLU A 65 1.33 14.35 8.46
CA GLU A 65 0.38 15.25 9.11
C GLU A 65 0.93 15.75 10.43
N LEU A 66 1.57 14.87 11.19
CA LEU A 66 2.19 15.26 12.44
C LEU A 66 3.34 16.23 12.23
N VAL A 67 4.09 16.04 11.16
CA VAL A 67 5.18 16.94 10.83
C VAL A 67 4.67 18.34 10.59
N ASP A 68 3.56 18.47 9.88
CA ASP A 68 2.96 19.78 9.65
C ASP A 68 2.61 20.46 10.95
N GLY A 69 2.17 19.69 11.93
CA GLY A 69 1.79 20.24 13.22
C GLY A 69 2.92 20.31 14.22
N SER A 70 3.98 19.50 14.03
CA SER A 70 5.05 19.40 15.00
C SER A 70 6.34 18.94 14.35
N ARG A 71 6.96 19.81 13.63
CA ARG A 71 8.15 19.50 12.86
C ARG A 71 9.31 18.99 13.67
N LYS A 72 9.30 19.27 14.94
CA LYS A 72 10.39 18.88 15.82
C LYS A 72 10.60 17.38 15.89
N ILE A 73 9.55 16.63 15.66
CA ILE A 73 9.65 15.18 15.69
C ILE A 73 10.63 14.70 14.64
N ILE A 74 10.60 15.31 13.47
CA ILE A 74 11.50 14.94 12.40
C ILE A 74 12.93 15.34 12.73
N ASP A 75 13.08 16.50 13.32
CA ASP A 75 14.41 17.01 13.66
C ASP A 75 15.10 16.11 14.67
N ILE A 76 14.33 15.51 15.55
CA ILE A 76 14.90 14.65 16.57
C ILE A 76 15.32 13.31 15.96
N ALA A 77 14.55 12.82 15.04
CA ALA A 77 14.84 11.55 14.42
C ALA A 77 16.03 11.64 13.50
#